data_bc62d912219f99c788110f87d81d4e69
#
_entry.id   bc62d912219f99c788110f87d81d4e69
#
_cell.length_a   1.000
_cell.length_b   1.000
_cell.length_c   1.000
_cell.angle_alpha   90.00
_cell.angle_beta   90.00
_cell.angle_gamma   90.00
#
_symmetry.space_group_name_H-M   'P 1'
#
loop_
_entity.id
_entity.type
_entity.pdbx_description
1 polymer ?
#
loop_
_entity_poly.entity_id
_entity_poly.type
_entity_poly.pdbx_seq_one_letter_code
_entity_poly.pdbx_strand_id
1 'polypeptide(L)'
;MSRSMNRNVIVTCAITGAGDTTGKSPEVPVTPEQIANSALEAAEAGATIVHCHVRDTETGKGTRNVAHYEEVVERIRDKNKDVIVNLTSGMGGDLNVGPDDNPMDWQPGTDLVGGRERLSHVEVIRPEITSLDCGSLNFGDDNEVYISTPSMLRIMAERVQELGVKPELEVFDTGGLWFAETMISEGIVDAPYWIQLCLSIPYGTPMDIGILQAMVSRLPDEAEFTSFGLGAMQMPMVAQSIMLGGHVRVGLEDNLYLKRGVLATNASLVERACQIIDLLGASVQSPEEARETLQLKR
;
A
#
# COMPACT_ATOMS: atom_id res chain seq x y z
N MET A 1 -6.18 25.04 2.11
CA MET A 1 -7.14 25.12 3.25
C MET A 1 -6.98 23.87 4.09
N SER A 2 -7.23 23.91 5.43
CA SER A 2 -7.24 22.66 6.23
C SER A 2 -8.42 21.80 5.78
N ARG A 3 -8.17 20.53 5.49
CA ARG A 3 -9.23 19.55 5.23
C ARG A 3 -10.05 19.35 6.52
N SER A 4 -11.35 19.16 6.40
CA SER A 4 -12.19 18.79 7.55
C SER A 4 -12.01 17.30 7.86
N MET A 5 -12.30 16.91 9.10
CA MET A 5 -12.33 15.48 9.52
C MET A 5 -13.18 14.66 8.54
N ASN A 6 -12.64 13.54 8.11
CA ASN A 6 -13.38 12.58 7.27
C ASN A 6 -14.42 11.84 8.11
N ARG A 7 -15.67 11.81 7.64
CA ARG A 7 -16.76 11.10 8.32
C ARG A 7 -17.23 9.84 7.58
N ASN A 8 -16.69 9.61 6.39
CA ASN A 8 -17.00 8.42 5.59
C ASN A 8 -15.70 7.82 5.07
N VAL A 9 -15.20 6.81 5.75
CA VAL A 9 -13.78 6.39 5.72
C VAL A 9 -13.61 5.10 4.93
N ILE A 10 -12.74 5.09 3.93
CA ILE A 10 -12.25 3.86 3.29
C ILE A 10 -11.25 3.19 4.22
N VAL A 11 -11.40 1.88 4.43
CA VAL A 11 -10.46 1.06 5.21
C VAL A 11 -9.73 0.12 4.26
N THR A 12 -8.43 0.34 4.08
CA THR A 12 -7.54 -0.56 3.35
C THR A 12 -6.89 -1.54 4.33
N CYS A 13 -6.91 -2.84 4.01
CA CYS A 13 -6.13 -3.85 4.73
C CYS A 13 -4.96 -4.33 3.86
N ALA A 14 -3.73 -4.08 4.32
CA ALA A 14 -2.50 -4.54 3.68
C ALA A 14 -2.13 -5.92 4.26
N ILE A 15 -2.35 -6.98 3.46
CA ILE A 15 -2.51 -8.36 3.93
C ILE A 15 -1.20 -9.00 4.37
N THR A 16 -0.10 -8.90 3.58
CA THR A 16 1.11 -9.68 3.85
C THR A 16 2.42 -8.91 3.62
N GLY A 17 2.47 -7.97 2.66
CA GLY A 17 3.70 -7.25 2.28
C GLY A 17 4.82 -8.14 1.72
N ALA A 18 5.96 -7.52 1.41
CA ALA A 18 7.17 -8.18 0.95
C ALA A 18 8.23 -8.38 2.05
N GLY A 19 8.12 -7.64 3.16
CA GLY A 19 9.10 -7.62 4.25
C GLY A 19 9.35 -8.99 4.87
N ASP A 20 10.51 -9.17 5.52
CA ASP A 20 10.88 -10.40 6.23
C ASP A 20 10.17 -10.48 7.60
N THR A 21 8.88 -10.79 7.54
CA THR A 21 7.97 -10.84 8.69
C THR A 21 7.42 -12.24 8.99
N THR A 22 7.52 -13.18 8.05
CA THR A 22 6.98 -14.54 8.15
C THR A 22 7.58 -15.34 9.31
N GLY A 23 8.86 -15.10 9.63
CA GLY A 23 9.53 -15.67 10.80
C GLY A 23 9.16 -15.00 12.13
N LYS A 24 8.47 -13.85 12.11
CA LYS A 24 8.12 -13.06 13.30
C LYS A 24 6.68 -13.30 13.78
N SER A 25 5.79 -13.72 12.89
CA SER A 25 4.40 -14.04 13.21
C SER A 25 3.86 -15.14 12.30
N PRO A 26 3.25 -16.19 12.87
CA PRO A 26 2.59 -17.23 12.09
C PRO A 26 1.30 -16.74 11.40
N GLU A 27 0.80 -15.56 11.77
CA GLU A 27 -0.40 -14.97 11.19
C GLU A 27 -0.13 -14.29 9.84
N VAL A 28 1.14 -14.09 9.47
CA VAL A 28 1.50 -13.51 8.16
C VAL A 28 1.28 -14.57 7.07
N PRO A 29 0.32 -14.36 6.16
CA PRO A 29 0.00 -15.36 5.14
C PRO A 29 1.08 -15.41 4.05
N VAL A 30 1.40 -16.62 3.58
CA VAL A 30 2.46 -16.90 2.61
C VAL A 30 1.90 -17.46 1.30
N THR A 31 1.06 -18.52 1.37
CA THR A 31 0.53 -19.13 0.15
C THR A 31 -0.61 -18.30 -0.45
N PRO A 32 -0.89 -18.40 -1.77
CA PRO A 32 -2.02 -17.72 -2.38
C PRO A 32 -3.36 -18.01 -1.67
N GLU A 33 -3.56 -19.24 -1.20
CA GLU A 33 -4.74 -19.61 -0.42
C GLU A 33 -4.81 -18.89 0.94
N GLN A 34 -3.70 -18.83 1.67
CA GLN A 34 -3.64 -18.11 2.96
C GLN A 34 -3.86 -16.61 2.76
N ILE A 35 -3.24 -16.00 1.72
CA ILE A 35 -3.40 -14.59 1.40
C ILE A 35 -4.86 -14.27 1.05
N ALA A 36 -5.48 -15.08 0.20
CA ALA A 36 -6.89 -14.89 -0.17
C ALA A 36 -7.83 -15.08 1.01
N ASN A 37 -7.62 -16.10 1.86
CA ASN A 37 -8.46 -16.31 3.05
C ASN A 37 -8.32 -15.14 4.03
N SER A 38 -7.09 -14.66 4.28
CA SER A 38 -6.86 -13.52 5.16
C SER A 38 -7.46 -12.21 4.61
N ALA A 39 -7.45 -12.03 3.27
CA ALA A 39 -8.13 -10.93 2.61
C ALA A 39 -9.65 -10.98 2.77
N LEU A 40 -10.24 -12.17 2.68
CA LEU A 40 -11.68 -12.39 2.90
C LEU A 40 -12.09 -12.14 4.36
N GLU A 41 -11.31 -12.63 5.31
CA GLU A 41 -11.53 -12.36 6.75
C GLU A 41 -11.41 -10.86 7.05
N ALA A 42 -10.45 -10.15 6.45
CA ALA A 42 -10.33 -8.70 6.58
C ALA A 42 -11.54 -7.97 5.99
N ALA A 43 -12.05 -8.42 4.83
CA ALA A 43 -13.27 -7.85 4.22
C ALA A 43 -14.51 -8.08 5.10
N GLU A 44 -14.67 -9.27 5.70
CA GLU A 44 -15.75 -9.57 6.66
C GLU A 44 -15.65 -8.70 7.92
N ALA A 45 -14.44 -8.38 8.36
CA ALA A 45 -14.17 -7.48 9.50
C ALA A 45 -14.40 -6.00 9.19
N GLY A 46 -14.65 -5.63 7.93
CA GLY A 46 -14.97 -4.27 7.49
C GLY A 46 -13.95 -3.58 6.59
N ALA A 47 -12.94 -4.30 6.05
CA ALA A 47 -12.05 -3.72 5.06
C ALA A 47 -12.78 -3.47 3.73
N THR A 48 -12.67 -2.26 3.22
CA THR A 48 -13.24 -1.83 1.93
C THR A 48 -12.34 -2.26 0.77
N ILE A 49 -11.03 -2.15 0.99
CA ILE A 49 -9.96 -2.49 0.03
C ILE A 49 -9.03 -3.51 0.69
N VAL A 50 -8.60 -4.51 -0.07
CA VAL A 50 -7.52 -5.42 0.32
C VAL A 50 -6.32 -5.20 -0.58
N HIS A 51 -5.19 -4.83 0.03
CA HIS A 51 -3.91 -4.64 -0.66
C HIS A 51 -3.08 -5.91 -0.54
N CYS A 52 -2.68 -6.48 -1.66
CA CYS A 52 -2.04 -7.78 -1.71
C CYS A 52 -0.68 -7.75 -2.41
N HIS A 53 0.32 -8.27 -1.71
CA HIS A 53 1.53 -8.86 -2.27
C HIS A 53 1.33 -10.36 -2.43
N VAL A 54 2.28 -11.02 -3.10
CA VAL A 54 2.40 -12.47 -3.10
C VAL A 54 3.80 -12.89 -2.67
N ARG A 55 3.91 -14.09 -2.15
CA ARG A 55 5.16 -14.64 -1.64
C ARG A 55 5.52 -15.95 -2.34
N ASP A 56 6.79 -16.23 -2.41
CA ASP A 56 7.29 -17.55 -2.77
C ASP A 56 6.92 -18.54 -1.66
N THR A 57 6.24 -19.61 -2.04
CA THR A 57 5.63 -20.56 -1.08
C THR A 57 6.63 -21.43 -0.33
N GLU A 58 7.86 -21.54 -0.84
CA GLU A 58 8.93 -22.33 -0.22
C GLU A 58 9.75 -21.48 0.75
N THR A 59 10.06 -20.24 0.36
CA THR A 59 10.96 -19.36 1.12
C THR A 59 10.24 -18.33 1.98
N GLY A 60 8.98 -18.04 1.69
CA GLY A 60 8.20 -16.98 2.33
C GLY A 60 8.60 -15.55 1.90
N LYS A 61 9.56 -15.40 1.00
CA LYS A 61 10.00 -14.09 0.50
C LYS A 61 8.99 -13.52 -0.49
N GLY A 62 8.93 -12.19 -0.59
CA GLY A 62 8.15 -11.52 -1.63
C GLY A 62 8.53 -11.96 -3.03
N THR A 63 7.56 -12.06 -3.95
CA THR A 63 7.78 -12.46 -5.34
C THR A 63 6.89 -11.68 -6.29
N ARG A 64 7.25 -11.65 -7.59
CA ARG A 64 6.45 -11.09 -8.68
C ARG A 64 5.75 -12.18 -9.51
N ASN A 65 5.59 -13.39 -8.98
CA ASN A 65 4.98 -14.50 -9.70
C ASN A 65 3.52 -14.19 -10.08
N VAL A 66 3.29 -14.00 -11.37
CA VAL A 66 1.98 -13.62 -11.93
C VAL A 66 0.91 -14.66 -11.58
N ALA A 67 1.22 -15.95 -11.67
CA ALA A 67 0.26 -17.02 -11.37
C ALA A 67 -0.19 -17.01 -9.90
N HIS A 68 0.68 -16.60 -8.95
CA HIS A 68 0.27 -16.44 -7.55
C HIS A 68 -0.70 -15.27 -7.38
N TYR A 69 -0.50 -14.14 -8.09
CA TYR A 69 -1.45 -13.03 -8.08
C TYR A 69 -2.79 -13.43 -8.69
N GLU A 70 -2.79 -14.14 -9.82
CA GLU A 70 -4.01 -14.66 -10.44
C GLU A 70 -4.77 -15.57 -9.48
N GLU A 71 -4.10 -16.53 -8.85
CA GLU A 71 -4.72 -17.44 -7.88
C GLU A 71 -5.31 -16.70 -6.67
N VAL A 72 -4.60 -15.70 -6.11
CA VAL A 72 -5.13 -14.89 -5.01
C VAL A 72 -6.43 -14.18 -5.41
N VAL A 73 -6.42 -13.52 -6.57
CA VAL A 73 -7.59 -12.77 -7.05
C VAL A 73 -8.76 -13.70 -7.38
N GLU A 74 -8.53 -14.82 -8.04
CA GLU A 74 -9.55 -15.83 -8.33
C GLU A 74 -10.22 -16.33 -7.05
N ARG A 75 -9.41 -16.73 -6.05
CA ARG A 75 -9.92 -17.22 -4.76
C ARG A 75 -10.72 -16.16 -4.00
N ILE A 76 -10.31 -14.88 -4.06
CA ILE A 76 -11.09 -13.79 -3.47
C ILE A 76 -12.41 -13.63 -4.22
N ARG A 77 -12.37 -13.54 -5.55
CA ARG A 77 -13.55 -13.29 -6.39
C ARG A 77 -14.58 -14.43 -6.39
N ASP A 78 -14.14 -15.65 -6.17
CA ASP A 78 -15.02 -16.81 -6.02
C ASP A 78 -15.94 -16.70 -4.79
N LYS A 79 -15.48 -16.03 -3.71
CA LYS A 79 -16.22 -15.90 -2.45
C LYS A 79 -16.77 -14.49 -2.21
N ASN A 80 -16.04 -13.46 -2.65
CA ASN A 80 -16.41 -12.05 -2.47
C ASN A 80 -16.16 -11.26 -3.74
N LYS A 81 -17.24 -10.80 -4.36
CA LYS A 81 -17.17 -9.99 -5.61
C LYS A 81 -17.11 -8.50 -5.34
N ASP A 82 -17.37 -8.09 -4.10
CA ASP A 82 -17.58 -6.69 -3.75
C ASP A 82 -16.32 -6.01 -3.21
N VAL A 83 -15.48 -6.71 -2.42
CA VAL A 83 -14.25 -6.11 -1.89
C VAL A 83 -13.35 -5.61 -3.03
N ILE A 84 -12.80 -4.41 -2.88
CA ILE A 84 -11.88 -3.83 -3.86
C ILE A 84 -10.50 -4.49 -3.71
N VAL A 85 -9.93 -4.93 -4.84
CA VAL A 85 -8.59 -5.53 -4.88
C VAL A 85 -7.58 -4.50 -5.36
N ASN A 86 -6.57 -4.26 -4.55
CA ASN A 86 -5.38 -3.49 -4.83
C ASN A 86 -4.17 -4.43 -4.88
N LEU A 87 -3.48 -4.51 -6.01
CA LEU A 87 -2.27 -5.31 -6.15
C LEU A 87 -1.04 -4.41 -6.22
N THR A 88 -0.02 -4.74 -5.43
CA THR A 88 1.22 -3.94 -5.44
C THR A 88 1.95 -4.00 -6.77
N SER A 89 2.53 -2.89 -7.20
CA SER A 89 3.58 -2.84 -8.24
C SER A 89 4.91 -2.33 -7.68
N GLY A 90 5.06 -2.31 -6.35
CA GLY A 90 6.29 -1.93 -5.66
C GLY A 90 7.43 -2.94 -5.80
N MET A 91 7.11 -4.23 -5.98
CA MET A 91 8.10 -5.28 -6.14
C MET A 91 8.96 -5.09 -7.39
N GLY A 92 10.26 -5.35 -7.28
CA GLY A 92 11.22 -5.17 -8.38
C GLY A 92 11.96 -3.84 -8.33
N GLY A 93 12.01 -3.21 -7.15
CA GLY A 93 12.72 -1.98 -6.89
C GLY A 93 13.95 -2.12 -6.00
N ASP A 94 14.17 -3.29 -5.41
CA ASP A 94 15.19 -3.46 -4.39
C ASP A 94 16.57 -3.66 -5.02
N LEU A 95 17.51 -2.82 -4.59
CA LEU A 95 18.93 -2.89 -4.93
C LEU A 95 19.74 -2.99 -3.64
N ASN A 96 20.40 -4.12 -3.44
CA ASN A 96 21.38 -4.30 -2.38
C ASN A 96 22.76 -3.93 -2.92
N VAL A 97 23.25 -2.77 -2.53
CA VAL A 97 24.53 -2.20 -2.96
C VAL A 97 25.68 -3.03 -2.39
N GLY A 98 26.73 -3.25 -3.20
CA GLY A 98 27.92 -3.97 -2.79
C GLY A 98 28.72 -3.26 -1.69
N PRO A 99 29.85 -3.88 -1.24
CA PRO A 99 30.71 -3.30 -0.23
C PRO A 99 31.36 -2.00 -0.73
N ASP A 100 31.89 -1.20 0.21
CA ASP A 100 32.44 0.13 -0.06
C ASP A 100 33.55 0.15 -1.11
N ASP A 101 34.35 -0.92 -1.18
CA ASP A 101 35.42 -1.08 -2.17
C ASP A 101 34.94 -1.61 -3.54
N ASN A 102 33.71 -2.13 -3.63
CA ASN A 102 33.10 -2.56 -4.87
C ASN A 102 31.55 -2.39 -4.86
N PRO A 103 31.03 -1.17 -4.91
CA PRO A 103 29.59 -0.90 -4.75
C PRO A 103 28.74 -1.44 -5.90
N MET A 104 29.34 -1.79 -7.05
CA MET A 104 28.62 -2.37 -8.19
C MET A 104 28.49 -3.91 -8.10
N ASP A 105 29.06 -4.55 -7.11
CA ASP A 105 28.88 -5.97 -6.81
C ASP A 105 27.58 -6.20 -6.04
N TRP A 106 26.46 -6.11 -6.74
CA TRP A 106 25.13 -6.15 -6.15
C TRP A 106 24.89 -7.47 -5.40
N GLN A 107 24.39 -7.32 -4.19
CA GLN A 107 24.28 -8.42 -3.25
C GLN A 107 22.95 -9.19 -3.41
N PRO A 108 22.88 -10.44 -2.84
CA PRO A 108 21.66 -11.23 -2.82
C PRO A 108 20.48 -10.45 -2.19
N GLY A 109 19.32 -10.57 -2.81
CA GLY A 109 18.11 -9.78 -2.45
C GLY A 109 17.83 -8.68 -3.45
N THR A 110 18.80 -8.30 -4.30
CA THR A 110 18.54 -7.39 -5.43
C THR A 110 17.53 -8.04 -6.38
N ASP A 111 16.41 -7.35 -6.60
CA ASP A 111 15.36 -7.77 -7.54
C ASP A 111 15.03 -6.71 -8.61
N LEU A 112 15.85 -5.66 -8.70
CA LEU A 112 15.64 -4.48 -9.54
C LEU A 112 15.36 -4.84 -11.01
N VAL A 113 14.19 -4.43 -11.48
CA VAL A 113 13.74 -4.60 -12.87
C VAL A 113 13.09 -3.33 -13.42
N GLY A 114 12.85 -3.28 -14.72
CA GLY A 114 12.21 -2.13 -15.36
C GLY A 114 10.72 -1.98 -15.01
N GLY A 115 10.20 -0.75 -15.13
CA GLY A 115 8.81 -0.44 -14.75
C GLY A 115 7.76 -1.29 -15.46
N ARG A 116 7.97 -1.66 -16.74
CA ARG A 116 7.04 -2.56 -17.45
C ARG A 116 6.99 -3.98 -16.86
N GLU A 117 8.13 -4.50 -16.42
CA GLU A 117 8.18 -5.84 -15.81
C GLU A 117 7.48 -5.86 -14.45
N ARG A 118 7.56 -4.78 -13.68
CA ARG A 118 6.82 -4.62 -12.42
C ARG A 118 5.29 -4.72 -12.61
N LEU A 119 4.78 -4.35 -13.77
CA LEU A 119 3.36 -4.39 -14.11
C LEU A 119 2.89 -5.72 -14.73
N SER A 120 3.72 -6.74 -14.84
CA SER A 120 3.37 -7.98 -15.57
C SER A 120 2.06 -8.62 -15.09
N HIS A 121 1.79 -8.64 -13.79
CA HIS A 121 0.55 -9.15 -13.21
C HIS A 121 -0.63 -8.18 -13.43
N VAL A 122 -0.38 -6.86 -13.41
CA VAL A 122 -1.42 -5.85 -13.68
C VAL A 122 -1.91 -5.91 -15.12
N GLU A 123 -1.00 -6.20 -16.07
CA GLU A 123 -1.35 -6.41 -17.49
C GLU A 123 -2.34 -7.56 -17.69
N VAL A 124 -2.16 -8.65 -16.94
CA VAL A 124 -2.98 -9.86 -17.05
C VAL A 124 -4.29 -9.71 -16.27
N ILE A 125 -4.21 -9.31 -15.01
CA ILE A 125 -5.32 -9.34 -14.05
C ILE A 125 -6.21 -8.10 -14.17
N ARG A 126 -5.63 -6.94 -14.43
CA ARG A 126 -6.29 -5.63 -14.43
C ARG A 126 -7.10 -5.41 -13.15
N PRO A 127 -6.46 -5.35 -11.98
CA PRO A 127 -7.15 -5.08 -10.73
C PRO A 127 -7.79 -3.69 -10.74
N GLU A 128 -8.66 -3.40 -9.80
CA GLU A 128 -9.28 -2.07 -9.70
C GLU A 128 -8.25 -1.00 -9.31
N ILE A 129 -7.28 -1.37 -8.44
CA ILE A 129 -6.21 -0.49 -7.97
C ILE A 129 -4.85 -1.22 -8.07
N THR A 130 -3.79 -0.49 -8.35
CA THR A 130 -2.41 -0.96 -8.18
C THR A 130 -1.56 0.12 -7.53
N SER A 131 -0.66 -0.25 -6.59
CA SER A 131 0.20 0.75 -5.95
C SER A 131 1.46 1.04 -6.77
N LEU A 132 1.90 2.30 -6.77
CA LEU A 132 3.12 2.80 -7.38
C LEU A 132 3.94 3.57 -6.34
N ASP A 133 5.11 3.07 -5.99
CA ASP A 133 5.99 3.70 -5.00
C ASP A 133 6.69 4.92 -5.62
N CYS A 134 6.30 6.11 -5.18
CA CYS A 134 6.72 7.38 -5.73
C CYS A 134 8.07 7.83 -5.16
N GLY A 135 9.15 7.42 -5.83
CA GLY A 135 10.51 7.85 -5.50
C GLY A 135 11.42 6.72 -5.06
N SER A 136 12.72 7.01 -5.05
CA SER A 136 13.75 6.11 -4.55
C SER A 136 14.14 6.52 -3.15
N LEU A 137 14.35 5.56 -2.26
CA LEU A 137 14.70 5.82 -0.85
C LEU A 137 15.61 4.71 -0.30
N ASN A 138 16.34 5.04 0.78
CA ASN A 138 17.00 4.00 1.57
C ASN A 138 15.93 3.17 2.29
N PHE A 139 16.10 1.85 2.31
CA PHE A 139 15.11 0.93 2.89
C PHE A 139 15.72 0.18 4.08
N GLY A 140 15.85 0.87 5.23
CA GLY A 140 16.45 0.34 6.46
C GLY A 140 17.90 0.77 6.65
N ASP A 141 18.58 0.14 7.64
CA ASP A 141 19.94 0.47 8.07
C ASP A 141 21.05 -0.23 7.25
N ASP A 142 20.67 -1.14 6.37
CA ASP A 142 21.60 -1.90 5.54
C ASP A 142 21.91 -1.19 4.21
N ASN A 143 22.55 -1.91 3.28
CA ASN A 143 22.89 -1.38 1.96
C ASN A 143 21.73 -1.47 0.95
N GLU A 144 20.49 -1.61 1.43
CA GLU A 144 19.30 -1.73 0.60
C GLU A 144 18.76 -0.36 0.21
N VAL A 145 18.54 -0.17 -1.09
CA VAL A 145 17.92 1.02 -1.66
C VAL A 145 16.74 0.57 -2.53
N TYR A 146 15.57 1.14 -2.26
CA TYR A 146 14.44 1.01 -3.17
C TYR A 146 14.58 2.02 -4.31
N ILE A 147 14.48 1.56 -5.56
CA ILE A 147 14.66 2.38 -6.75
C ILE A 147 13.37 2.46 -7.55
N SER A 148 12.83 3.68 -7.64
CA SER A 148 11.78 4.06 -8.59
C SER A 148 12.20 5.38 -9.24
N THR A 149 12.90 5.28 -10.38
CA THR A 149 13.34 6.49 -11.09
C THR A 149 12.15 7.21 -11.71
N PRO A 150 12.24 8.54 -11.95
CA PRO A 150 11.18 9.29 -12.62
C PRO A 150 10.76 8.71 -13.98
N SER A 151 11.71 8.13 -14.72
CA SER A 151 11.41 7.47 -16.00
C SER A 151 10.60 6.17 -15.80
N MET A 152 10.98 5.35 -14.83
CA MET A 152 10.25 4.11 -14.51
C MET A 152 8.82 4.42 -14.10
N LEU A 153 8.64 5.37 -13.20
CA LEU A 153 7.31 5.73 -12.68
C LEU A 153 6.41 6.33 -13.76
N ARG A 154 6.92 7.16 -14.67
CA ARG A 154 6.13 7.65 -15.80
C ARG A 154 5.66 6.51 -16.70
N ILE A 155 6.57 5.59 -17.05
CA ILE A 155 6.22 4.39 -17.85
C ILE A 155 5.13 3.57 -17.15
N MET A 156 5.23 3.40 -15.83
CA MET A 156 4.24 2.65 -15.05
C MET A 156 2.90 3.40 -14.98
N ALA A 157 2.90 4.69 -14.64
CA ALA A 157 1.69 5.49 -14.52
C ALA A 157 0.93 5.60 -15.84
N GLU A 158 1.62 5.91 -16.95
CA GLU A 158 1.04 5.92 -18.31
C GLU A 158 0.38 4.57 -18.64
N ARG A 159 1.10 3.48 -18.34
CA ARG A 159 0.55 2.14 -18.65
C ARG A 159 -0.65 1.77 -17.78
N VAL A 160 -0.62 2.09 -16.50
CA VAL A 160 -1.74 1.88 -15.57
C VAL A 160 -2.97 2.68 -16.01
N GLN A 161 -2.78 3.93 -16.44
CA GLN A 161 -3.83 4.77 -17.01
C GLN A 161 -4.44 4.16 -18.29
N GLU A 162 -3.60 3.68 -19.23
CA GLU A 162 -4.05 2.99 -20.46
C GLU A 162 -4.88 1.74 -20.16
N LEU A 163 -4.51 0.98 -19.11
CA LEU A 163 -5.23 -0.21 -18.67
C LEU A 163 -6.55 0.11 -17.97
N GLY A 164 -6.78 1.38 -17.61
CA GLY A 164 -7.94 1.82 -16.86
C GLY A 164 -7.92 1.38 -15.39
N VAL A 165 -6.76 1.05 -14.85
CA VAL A 165 -6.51 0.73 -13.45
C VAL A 165 -6.24 2.02 -12.67
N LYS A 166 -6.74 2.16 -11.44
CA LYS A 166 -6.46 3.31 -10.58
C LYS A 166 -5.08 3.14 -9.93
N PRO A 167 -4.12 4.07 -10.15
CA PRO A 167 -2.89 4.05 -9.38
C PRO A 167 -3.13 4.54 -7.95
N GLU A 168 -2.64 3.80 -6.95
CA GLU A 168 -2.39 4.29 -5.59
C GLU A 168 -0.96 4.80 -5.53
N LEU A 169 -0.79 6.09 -5.34
CA LEU A 169 0.53 6.72 -5.29
C LEU A 169 1.09 6.63 -3.87
N GLU A 170 1.99 5.69 -3.61
CA GLU A 170 2.64 5.52 -2.31
C GLU A 170 3.79 6.53 -2.17
N VAL A 171 3.68 7.41 -1.18
CA VAL A 171 4.57 8.54 -0.95
C VAL A 171 5.26 8.37 0.40
N PHE A 172 6.58 8.26 0.37
CA PHE A 172 7.41 7.99 1.54
C PHE A 172 8.06 9.24 2.13
N ASP A 173 8.14 10.32 1.35
CA ASP A 173 8.70 11.60 1.76
C ASP A 173 8.16 12.77 0.91
N THR A 174 8.63 13.98 1.21
CA THR A 174 8.21 15.19 0.48
C THR A 174 8.72 15.25 -0.95
N GLY A 175 9.81 14.57 -1.28
CA GLY A 175 10.34 14.45 -2.65
C GLY A 175 9.44 13.53 -3.49
N GLY A 176 9.02 12.39 -2.92
CA GLY A 176 8.03 11.50 -3.52
C GLY A 176 6.68 12.19 -3.73
N LEU A 177 6.24 13.00 -2.75
CA LEU A 177 5.03 13.81 -2.91
C LEU A 177 5.14 14.79 -4.07
N TRP A 178 6.25 15.52 -4.16
CA TRP A 178 6.49 16.42 -5.27
C TRP A 178 6.49 15.70 -6.62
N PHE A 179 7.04 14.48 -6.66
CA PHE A 179 7.02 13.73 -7.91
C PHE A 179 5.61 13.22 -8.26
N ALA A 180 4.81 12.80 -7.28
CA ALA A 180 3.40 12.48 -7.48
C ALA A 180 2.62 13.70 -8.03
N GLU A 181 2.80 14.89 -7.45
CA GLU A 181 2.24 16.16 -7.96
C GLU A 181 2.67 16.44 -9.40
N THR A 182 3.93 16.11 -9.74
CA THR A 182 4.47 16.28 -11.09
C THR A 182 3.76 15.37 -12.09
N MET A 183 3.61 14.07 -11.79
CA MET A 183 2.89 13.12 -12.65
C MET A 183 1.42 13.50 -12.85
N ILE A 184 0.78 14.02 -11.81
CA ILE A 184 -0.57 14.60 -11.89
C ILE A 184 -0.61 15.77 -12.85
N SER A 185 0.33 16.72 -12.74
CA SER A 185 0.40 17.88 -13.61
C SER A 185 0.72 17.54 -15.08
N GLU A 186 1.41 16.43 -15.31
CA GLU A 186 1.69 15.86 -16.63
C GLU A 186 0.47 15.16 -17.25
N GLY A 187 -0.62 14.95 -16.49
CA GLY A 187 -1.85 14.34 -16.95
C GLY A 187 -1.77 12.81 -17.12
N ILE A 188 -0.77 12.16 -16.51
CA ILE A 188 -0.58 10.71 -16.56
C ILE A 188 -1.20 9.98 -15.35
N VAL A 189 -1.88 10.70 -14.48
CA VAL A 189 -2.69 10.17 -13.37
C VAL A 189 -4.05 10.86 -13.41
N ASP A 190 -5.14 10.08 -13.45
CA ASP A 190 -6.50 10.57 -13.52
C ASP A 190 -7.07 10.87 -12.12
N ALA A 191 -7.78 12.00 -11.98
CA ALA A 191 -8.54 12.31 -10.77
C ALA A 191 -9.73 11.32 -10.57
N PRO A 192 -10.22 11.17 -9.32
CA PRO A 192 -9.60 11.64 -8.07
C PRO A 192 -8.26 10.95 -7.83
N TYR A 193 -7.28 11.69 -7.33
CA TYR A 193 -5.93 11.17 -7.10
C TYR A 193 -5.90 10.37 -5.81
N TRP A 194 -5.59 9.09 -5.86
CA TRP A 194 -5.49 8.21 -4.70
C TRP A 194 -4.05 8.19 -4.19
N ILE A 195 -3.80 8.78 -3.03
CA ILE A 195 -2.46 8.99 -2.48
C ILE A 195 -2.34 8.32 -1.13
N GLN A 196 -1.32 7.47 -0.96
CA GLN A 196 -0.97 6.82 0.29
C GLN A 196 0.25 7.50 0.90
N LEU A 197 0.09 8.13 2.08
CA LEU A 197 1.20 8.71 2.85
C LEU A 197 1.78 7.65 3.79
N CYS A 198 2.99 7.19 3.48
CA CYS A 198 3.67 6.08 4.15
C CYS A 198 4.65 6.63 5.18
N LEU A 199 4.36 6.48 6.49
CA LEU A 199 5.20 7.01 7.55
C LEU A 199 5.91 5.92 8.37
N SER A 200 7.02 6.27 8.96
CA SER A 200 7.86 5.41 9.80
C SER A 200 8.68 4.35 9.07
N ILE A 201 8.73 4.38 7.74
CA ILE A 201 9.74 3.61 7.02
C ILE A 201 11.10 4.30 7.28
N PRO A 202 12.13 3.55 7.72
CA PRO A 202 13.43 4.13 8.03
C PRO A 202 13.97 4.97 6.88
N TYR A 203 14.34 6.21 7.21
CA TYR A 203 14.88 7.24 6.29
C TYR A 203 13.91 7.82 5.25
N GLY A 204 12.64 7.39 5.26
CA GLY A 204 11.52 8.12 4.71
C GLY A 204 10.97 9.16 5.70
N THR A 205 9.68 9.47 5.63
CA THR A 205 9.04 10.39 6.57
C THR A 205 8.90 9.78 7.96
N PRO A 206 9.47 10.37 9.01
CA PRO A 206 9.28 9.91 10.37
C PRO A 206 7.82 10.09 10.81
N MET A 207 7.41 9.35 11.85
CA MET A 207 6.11 9.51 12.47
C MET A 207 6.07 10.81 13.29
N ASP A 208 5.80 11.90 12.60
CA ASP A 208 5.64 13.24 13.16
C ASP A 208 4.37 13.88 12.61
N ILE A 209 3.49 14.31 13.53
CA ILE A 209 2.17 14.88 13.18
C ILE A 209 2.32 16.18 12.39
N GLY A 210 3.32 17.00 12.72
CA GLY A 210 3.57 18.26 12.02
C GLY A 210 4.00 18.04 10.57
N ILE A 211 4.85 17.01 10.33
CA ILE A 211 5.29 16.65 8.98
C ILE A 211 4.10 16.08 8.19
N LEU A 212 3.33 15.16 8.78
CA LEU A 212 2.12 14.65 8.13
C LEU A 212 1.16 15.78 7.74
N GLN A 213 0.90 16.71 8.65
CA GLN A 213 0.03 17.87 8.38
C GLN A 213 0.59 18.74 7.25
N ALA A 214 1.90 18.94 7.19
CA ALA A 214 2.55 19.66 6.11
C ALA A 214 2.38 18.96 4.76
N MET A 215 2.55 17.63 4.72
CA MET A 215 2.32 16.83 3.51
C MET A 215 0.85 16.90 3.06
N VAL A 216 -0.10 16.71 4.00
CA VAL A 216 -1.54 16.80 3.70
C VAL A 216 -1.93 18.18 3.16
N SER A 217 -1.31 19.27 3.66
CA SER A 217 -1.59 20.63 3.19
C SER A 217 -1.13 20.90 1.74
N ARG A 218 -0.27 20.04 1.19
CA ARG A 218 0.23 20.12 -0.19
C ARG A 218 -0.59 19.27 -1.17
N LEU A 219 -1.38 18.31 -0.67
CA LEU A 219 -2.15 17.44 -1.55
C LEU A 219 -3.08 18.27 -2.46
N PRO A 220 -3.21 17.90 -3.75
CA PRO A 220 -4.17 18.53 -4.66
C PRO A 220 -5.59 18.50 -4.10
N ASP A 221 -6.43 19.45 -4.52
CA ASP A 221 -7.82 19.55 -4.03
C ASP A 221 -8.65 18.29 -4.35
N GLU A 222 -8.40 17.67 -5.50
CA GLU A 222 -9.07 16.44 -5.97
C GLU A 222 -8.42 15.15 -5.43
N ALA A 223 -7.46 15.25 -4.50
CA ALA A 223 -6.85 14.07 -3.93
C ALA A 223 -7.71 13.51 -2.79
N GLU A 224 -7.97 12.22 -2.87
CA GLU A 224 -8.30 11.38 -1.73
C GLU A 224 -7.01 10.77 -1.19
N PHE A 225 -6.85 10.69 0.11
CA PHE A 225 -5.62 10.16 0.67
C PHE A 225 -5.87 9.22 1.85
N THR A 226 -4.94 8.31 2.02
CA THR A 226 -4.81 7.49 3.22
C THR A 226 -3.44 7.73 3.85
N SER A 227 -3.29 7.41 5.12
CA SER A 227 -1.98 7.41 5.76
C SER A 227 -1.86 6.27 6.76
N PHE A 228 -0.66 5.74 6.88
CA PHE A 228 -0.33 4.73 7.87
C PHE A 228 1.02 5.00 8.55
N GLY A 229 1.24 4.35 9.68
CA GLY A 229 2.51 4.32 10.37
C GLY A 229 2.86 2.89 10.78
N LEU A 230 4.13 2.51 10.66
CA LEU A 230 4.57 1.16 10.95
C LEU A 230 4.45 0.79 12.44
N GLY A 231 4.21 -0.48 12.70
CA GLY A 231 4.24 -1.10 14.02
C GLY A 231 3.26 -0.46 15.00
N ALA A 232 3.75 -0.06 16.17
CA ALA A 232 2.92 0.50 17.24
C ALA A 232 2.20 1.81 16.85
N MET A 233 2.63 2.46 15.77
CA MET A 233 2.03 3.71 15.30
C MET A 233 0.85 3.50 14.35
N GLN A 234 0.57 2.26 13.94
CA GLN A 234 -0.54 1.97 13.01
C GLN A 234 -1.89 2.45 13.58
N MET A 235 -2.25 2.06 14.79
CA MET A 235 -3.55 2.44 15.38
C MET A 235 -3.65 3.95 15.74
N PRO A 236 -2.62 4.62 16.30
CA PRO A 236 -2.62 6.07 16.41
C PRO A 236 -2.81 6.79 15.07
N MET A 237 -2.25 6.25 13.99
CA MET A 237 -2.38 6.85 12.67
C MET A 237 -3.81 6.74 12.11
N VAL A 238 -4.57 5.69 12.44
CA VAL A 238 -5.99 5.59 12.07
C VAL A 238 -6.75 6.85 12.50
N ALA A 239 -6.64 7.24 13.77
CA ALA A 239 -7.30 8.45 14.27
C ALA A 239 -6.74 9.72 13.61
N GLN A 240 -5.41 9.79 13.44
CA GLN A 240 -4.75 10.99 12.91
C GLN A 240 -5.10 11.22 11.45
N SER A 241 -5.14 10.17 10.61
CA SER A 241 -5.54 10.27 9.21
C SER A 241 -6.96 10.82 9.08
N ILE A 242 -7.90 10.25 9.82
CA ILE A 242 -9.30 10.68 9.84
C ILE A 242 -9.45 12.15 10.24
N MET A 243 -8.76 12.59 11.30
CA MET A 243 -8.80 13.97 11.79
C MET A 243 -8.24 14.96 10.76
N LEU A 244 -7.34 14.54 9.89
CA LEU A 244 -6.78 15.35 8.80
C LEU A 244 -7.58 15.26 7.49
N GLY A 245 -8.69 14.50 7.49
CA GLY A 245 -9.58 14.38 6.33
C GLY A 245 -9.26 13.19 5.42
N GLY A 246 -8.40 12.28 5.87
CA GLY A 246 -7.98 11.10 5.11
C GLY A 246 -8.75 9.82 5.44
N HIS A 247 -8.41 8.79 4.71
CA HIS A 247 -8.81 7.40 4.90
C HIS A 247 -7.72 6.64 5.67
N VAL A 248 -7.87 5.33 5.88
CA VAL A 248 -6.96 4.57 6.75
C VAL A 248 -6.45 3.30 6.08
N ARG A 249 -5.21 2.92 6.44
CA ARG A 249 -4.62 1.63 6.11
C ARG A 249 -4.13 0.95 7.39
N VAL A 250 -4.45 -0.34 7.50
CA VAL A 250 -3.98 -1.23 8.56
C VAL A 250 -3.61 -2.59 7.95
N GLY A 251 -3.00 -3.48 8.69
CA GLY A 251 -2.72 -4.85 8.24
C GLY A 251 -1.35 -5.36 8.67
N LEU A 252 -1.15 -6.67 8.45
CA LEU A 252 0.06 -7.38 8.85
C LEU A 252 1.31 -7.02 8.04
N GLU A 253 1.14 -6.40 6.90
CA GLU A 253 2.25 -5.81 6.16
C GLU A 253 2.98 -4.76 6.99
N ASP A 254 2.22 -3.91 7.69
CA ASP A 254 2.72 -2.74 8.38
C ASP A 254 2.89 -2.95 9.89
N ASN A 255 2.16 -3.93 10.50
CA ASN A 255 2.18 -4.15 11.95
C ASN A 255 1.76 -5.58 12.31
N LEU A 256 2.57 -6.25 13.13
CA LEU A 256 2.34 -7.64 13.56
C LEU A 256 1.58 -7.76 14.89
N TYR A 257 1.32 -6.65 15.59
CA TYR A 257 0.81 -6.68 16.97
C TYR A 257 -0.50 -5.90 17.12
N LEU A 258 -1.47 -6.55 17.72
CA LEU A 258 -2.69 -5.89 18.16
C LEU A 258 -2.43 -4.97 19.38
N LYS A 259 -1.59 -5.43 20.28
CA LYS A 259 -1.01 -4.70 21.43
C LYS A 259 0.29 -5.36 21.86
N ARG A 260 1.04 -4.70 22.75
CA ARG A 260 2.31 -5.22 23.24
C ARG A 260 2.20 -6.69 23.67
N GLY A 261 2.96 -7.57 23.01
CA GLY A 261 3.04 -9.01 23.30
C GLY A 261 1.85 -9.85 22.79
N VAL A 262 0.91 -9.27 22.02
CA VAL A 262 -0.22 -9.99 21.43
C VAL A 262 -0.16 -9.82 19.92
N LEU A 263 0.12 -10.91 19.21
CA LEU A 263 0.09 -10.94 17.75
C LEU A 263 -1.32 -10.63 17.23
N ALA A 264 -1.36 -10.00 16.07
CA ALA A 264 -2.60 -9.65 15.38
C ALA A 264 -2.86 -10.57 14.19
N THR A 265 -4.13 -10.68 13.81
CA THR A 265 -4.55 -11.07 12.47
C THR A 265 -4.98 -9.83 11.68
N ASN A 266 -5.07 -9.93 10.35
CA ASN A 266 -5.59 -8.84 9.53
C ASN A 266 -7.00 -8.43 9.97
N ALA A 267 -7.89 -9.40 10.20
CA ALA A 267 -9.25 -9.15 10.70
C ALA A 267 -9.24 -8.35 12.02
N SER A 268 -8.41 -8.73 12.99
CA SER A 268 -8.35 -8.04 14.29
C SER A 268 -7.83 -6.60 14.20
N LEU A 269 -6.93 -6.31 13.25
CA LEU A 269 -6.46 -4.95 12.98
C LEU A 269 -7.55 -4.10 12.32
N VAL A 270 -8.29 -4.68 11.37
CA VAL A 270 -9.44 -4.02 10.72
C VAL A 270 -10.55 -3.74 11.72
N GLU A 271 -10.96 -4.73 12.55
CA GLU A 271 -11.96 -4.53 13.60
C GLU A 271 -11.59 -3.37 14.52
N ARG A 272 -10.31 -3.28 14.92
CA ARG A 272 -9.85 -2.18 15.76
C ARG A 272 -9.88 -0.84 15.05
N ALA A 273 -9.53 -0.79 13.77
CA ALA A 273 -9.65 0.44 12.98
C ALA A 273 -11.12 0.87 12.87
N CYS A 274 -12.04 -0.04 12.60
CA CYS A 274 -13.48 0.23 12.57
C CYS A 274 -14.01 0.75 13.92
N GLN A 275 -13.55 0.19 15.05
CA GLN A 275 -13.89 0.70 16.39
C GLN A 275 -13.41 2.14 16.61
N ILE A 276 -12.19 2.49 16.16
CA ILE A 276 -11.68 3.86 16.26
C ILE A 276 -12.50 4.81 15.38
N ILE A 277 -12.86 4.40 14.17
CA ILE A 277 -13.71 5.17 13.25
C ILE A 277 -15.07 5.48 13.92
N ASP A 278 -15.73 4.47 14.49
CA ASP A 278 -17.01 4.61 15.18
C ASP A 278 -16.91 5.55 16.39
N LEU A 279 -15.87 5.38 17.22
CA LEU A 279 -15.62 6.25 18.39
C LEU A 279 -15.38 7.72 18.03
N LEU A 280 -14.89 8.00 16.82
CA LEU A 280 -14.74 9.35 16.28
C LEU A 280 -16.04 9.89 15.68
N GLY A 281 -17.13 9.09 15.66
CA GLY A 281 -18.41 9.47 15.05
C GLY A 281 -18.35 9.52 13.51
N ALA A 282 -17.50 8.69 12.92
CA ALA A 282 -17.40 8.46 11.49
C ALA A 282 -17.92 7.05 11.14
N SER A 283 -18.08 6.74 9.86
CA SER A 283 -18.52 5.44 9.35
C SER A 283 -17.54 4.91 8.32
N VAL A 284 -17.53 3.59 8.15
CA VAL A 284 -16.75 2.92 7.10
C VAL A 284 -17.57 2.93 5.81
N GLN A 285 -16.94 3.28 4.69
CA GLN A 285 -17.53 3.15 3.35
C GLN A 285 -17.69 1.67 2.96
N SER A 286 -18.81 1.35 2.36
CA SER A 286 -18.95 0.11 1.60
C SER A 286 -18.00 0.09 0.38
N PRO A 287 -17.69 -1.09 -0.19
CA PRO A 287 -16.92 -1.16 -1.43
C PRO A 287 -17.55 -0.40 -2.60
N GLU A 288 -18.88 -0.31 -2.69
CA GLU A 288 -19.56 0.45 -3.72
C GLU A 288 -19.35 1.95 -3.54
N GLU A 289 -19.55 2.48 -2.33
CA GLU A 289 -19.28 3.90 -2.01
C GLU A 289 -17.82 4.28 -2.28
N ALA A 290 -16.87 3.37 -1.98
CA ALA A 290 -15.46 3.61 -2.26
C ALA A 290 -15.15 3.63 -3.76
N ARG A 291 -15.83 2.78 -4.56
CA ARG A 291 -15.75 2.86 -6.04
C ARG A 291 -16.23 4.20 -6.57
N GLU A 292 -17.32 4.70 -6.03
CA GLU A 292 -17.85 6.03 -6.37
C GLU A 292 -16.86 7.13 -5.97
N THR A 293 -16.35 7.09 -4.72
CA THR A 293 -15.37 8.05 -4.20
C THR A 293 -14.11 8.10 -5.06
N LEU A 294 -13.57 6.94 -5.43
CA LEU A 294 -12.33 6.82 -6.20
C LEU A 294 -12.55 6.76 -7.72
N GLN A 295 -13.80 6.76 -8.18
CA GLN A 295 -14.19 6.62 -9.60
C GLN A 295 -13.51 5.42 -10.27
N LEU A 296 -13.57 4.25 -9.60
CA LEU A 296 -12.96 3.03 -10.13
C LEU A 296 -13.73 2.51 -11.34
N LYS A 297 -12.99 2.10 -12.37
CA LYS A 297 -13.58 1.39 -13.53
C LYS A 297 -13.77 -0.07 -13.14
N ARG A 298 -14.98 -0.60 -13.36
CA ARG A 298 -15.27 -2.03 -13.17
C ARG A 298 -14.77 -2.84 -14.35
#